data_a6ffae2e09bc45f815e831a0faaf4fb1
#
_entry.id   a6ffae2e09bc45f815e831a0faaf4fb1
#
_cell.length_a   1.000
_cell.length_b   1.000
_cell.length_c   1.000
_cell.angle_alpha   90.00
_cell.angle_beta   90.00
_cell.angle_gamma   90.00
#
_symmetry.space_group_name_H-M   'P 1'
#
loop_
_entity.id
_entity.type
_entity.pdbx_description
1 polymer ?
#
loop_
_entity_poly.entity_id
_entity_poly.type
_entity_poly.pdbx_seq_one_letter_code
_entity_poly.pdbx_strand_id
1 'polypeptide(L)'
;MAITEIQTATAGSVANLVPVVKAHIASSRFPNGGLIGVHATPTKTEYFQVVAVGGTTATDYDIVVSQDRADFTIKCNAKITAGFVPLGDMSVIQLTPGRMVEYAQAFTKA
;
A
#
# COMPACT_ATOMS: atom_id res chain seq x y z
N MET A 1 19.07 8.85 -5.43
CA MET A 1 18.75 9.49 -6.73
C MET A 1 17.56 10.42 -6.53
N ALA A 2 17.59 11.59 -7.13
CA ALA A 2 16.48 12.55 -6.99
C ALA A 2 15.22 12.05 -7.71
N ILE A 3 14.06 12.35 -7.13
CA ILE A 3 12.78 12.05 -7.75
C ILE A 3 12.54 13.08 -8.85
N THR A 4 12.20 12.60 -10.04
CA THR A 4 11.98 13.46 -11.22
C THR A 4 10.53 13.42 -11.73
N GLU A 5 9.74 12.46 -11.27
CA GLU A 5 8.33 12.33 -11.68
C GLU A 5 7.55 11.61 -10.59
N ILE A 6 6.30 12.00 -10.39
CA ILE A 6 5.38 11.34 -9.48
C ILE A 6 4.08 11.02 -10.22
N GLN A 7 3.55 9.82 -9.97
CA GLN A 7 2.22 9.42 -10.40
C GLN A 7 1.49 8.79 -9.22
N THR A 8 0.18 8.70 -9.31
CA THR A 8 -0.63 8.05 -8.28
C THR A 8 -1.26 6.79 -8.86
N ALA A 9 -0.94 5.64 -8.26
CA ALA A 9 -1.63 4.40 -8.56
C ALA A 9 -2.89 4.33 -7.71
N THR A 10 -4.03 4.00 -8.31
CA THR A 10 -5.31 3.92 -7.62
C THR A 10 -6.03 2.63 -7.93
N ALA A 11 -6.84 2.16 -6.99
CA ALA A 11 -7.71 1.00 -7.20
C ALA A 11 -8.81 0.98 -6.14
N GLY A 12 -9.88 0.24 -6.41
CA GLY A 12 -11.01 0.09 -5.49
C GLY A 12 -10.80 -0.95 -4.40
N SER A 13 -9.71 -1.71 -4.46
CA SER A 13 -9.35 -2.69 -3.43
C SER A 13 -7.84 -2.85 -3.36
N VAL A 14 -7.34 -3.32 -2.22
CA VAL A 14 -5.90 -3.60 -2.10
C VAL A 14 -5.46 -4.72 -3.05
N ALA A 15 -6.32 -5.71 -3.26
CA ALA A 15 -6.02 -6.80 -4.20
C ALA A 15 -5.84 -6.29 -5.63
N ASN A 16 -6.57 -5.24 -6.03
CA ASN A 16 -6.43 -4.63 -7.34
C ASN A 16 -5.28 -3.62 -7.39
N LEU A 17 -4.96 -2.96 -6.29
CA LEU A 17 -3.88 -1.98 -6.24
C LEU A 17 -2.50 -2.63 -6.41
N VAL A 18 -2.27 -3.79 -5.79
CA VAL A 18 -0.98 -4.47 -5.85
C VAL A 18 -0.50 -4.70 -7.28
N PRO A 19 -1.30 -5.29 -8.20
CA PRO A 19 -0.85 -5.46 -9.58
C PRO A 19 -0.64 -4.14 -10.34
N VAL A 20 -1.39 -3.10 -10.01
CA VAL A 20 -1.19 -1.77 -10.62
C VAL A 20 0.18 -1.21 -10.24
N VAL A 21 0.54 -1.29 -8.96
CA VAL A 21 1.86 -0.83 -8.48
C VAL A 21 2.98 -1.69 -9.08
N LYS A 22 2.80 -3.01 -9.17
CA LYS A 22 3.79 -3.89 -9.80
C LYS A 22 4.03 -3.55 -11.27
N ALA A 23 2.98 -3.14 -11.99
CA ALA A 23 3.12 -2.69 -13.37
C ALA A 23 3.94 -1.39 -13.45
N HIS A 24 3.79 -0.48 -12.49
CA HIS A 24 4.63 0.71 -12.39
C HIS A 24 6.10 0.36 -12.12
N ILE A 25 6.35 -0.60 -11.21
CA ILE A 25 7.71 -1.06 -10.94
C ILE A 25 8.37 -1.58 -12.22
N ALA A 26 7.64 -2.35 -13.03
CA ALA A 26 8.14 -2.84 -14.31
C ALA A 26 8.51 -1.72 -15.28
N SER A 27 7.92 -0.54 -15.12
CA SER A 27 8.21 0.65 -15.91
C SER A 27 9.17 1.62 -15.19
N SER A 28 9.88 1.15 -14.19
CA SER A 28 10.84 1.93 -13.38
C SER A 28 10.20 3.10 -12.63
N ARG A 29 8.96 2.93 -12.21
CA ARG A 29 8.27 3.81 -11.27
C ARG A 29 8.08 3.04 -9.97
N PHE A 30 8.66 3.53 -8.88
CA PHE A 30 8.75 2.79 -7.64
C PHE A 30 7.85 3.39 -6.56
N PRO A 31 7.21 2.55 -5.71
CA PRO A 31 6.35 3.08 -4.66
C PRO A 31 7.15 3.96 -3.70
N ASN A 32 6.54 5.06 -3.31
CA ASN A 32 7.14 6.06 -2.44
C ASN A 32 6.10 6.53 -1.43
N GLY A 33 6.44 6.46 -0.15
CA GLY A 33 5.52 6.80 0.92
C GLY A 33 4.48 5.74 1.19
N GLY A 34 3.67 5.97 2.18
CA GLY A 34 2.67 5.01 2.64
C GLY A 34 1.45 4.93 1.75
N LEU A 35 0.76 3.80 1.87
CA LEU A 35 -0.54 3.57 1.27
C LEU A 35 -1.59 4.44 1.97
N ILE A 36 -2.53 4.99 1.21
CA ILE A 36 -3.67 5.71 1.74
C ILE A 36 -4.95 5.08 1.22
N GLY A 37 -5.92 4.89 2.11
CA GLY A 37 -7.26 4.47 1.73
C GLY A 37 -8.29 5.49 2.20
N VAL A 38 -9.30 5.73 1.40
CA VAL A 38 -10.38 6.66 1.72
C VAL A 38 -11.72 6.12 1.25
N HIS A 39 -12.81 6.59 1.88
CA HIS A 39 -14.15 6.39 1.37
C HIS A 39 -14.43 7.46 0.32
N ALA A 40 -14.47 7.06 -0.94
CA ALA A 40 -14.84 7.97 -2.03
C ALA A 40 -16.34 8.25 -2.02
N THR A 41 -17.15 7.25 -1.64
CA THR A 41 -18.59 7.36 -1.40
C THR A 41 -18.96 6.50 -0.20
N PRO A 42 -20.17 6.58 0.35
CA PRO A 42 -20.59 5.74 1.48
C PRO A 42 -20.47 4.24 1.22
N THR A 43 -20.44 3.80 -0.04
CA THR A 43 -20.39 2.40 -0.41
C THR A 43 -19.10 2.01 -1.14
N LYS A 44 -18.16 2.95 -1.33
CA LYS A 44 -16.98 2.72 -2.15
C LYS A 44 -15.74 3.25 -1.45
N THR A 45 -14.72 2.37 -1.34
CA THR A 45 -13.41 2.72 -0.83
C THR A 45 -12.41 2.78 -1.98
N GLU A 46 -11.50 3.73 -1.95
CA GLU A 46 -10.40 3.82 -2.90
C GLU A 46 -9.07 3.81 -2.17
N TYR A 47 -8.08 3.21 -2.79
CA TYR A 47 -6.72 3.12 -2.26
C TYR A 47 -5.76 3.80 -3.21
N PHE A 48 -4.78 4.49 -2.65
CA PHE A 48 -3.80 5.29 -3.40
C PHE A 48 -2.39 4.94 -2.95
N GLN A 49 -1.50 4.81 -3.92
CA GLN A 49 -0.07 4.65 -3.67
C GLN A 49 0.69 5.55 -4.63
N VAL A 50 1.49 6.46 -4.10
CA VAL A 50 2.37 7.28 -4.94
C VAL A 50 3.49 6.41 -5.48
N VAL A 51 3.77 6.54 -6.76
CA VAL A 51 4.93 5.92 -7.42
C VAL A 51 5.75 7.03 -8.07
N ALA A 52 7.06 6.83 -8.12
CA ALA A 52 7.99 7.86 -8.54
C ALA A 52 9.09 7.31 -9.43
N VAL A 53 9.57 8.14 -10.34
CA VAL A 53 10.82 7.91 -11.06
C VAL A 53 11.95 8.50 -10.22
N GLY A 54 12.95 7.69 -9.89
CA GLY A 54 14.00 8.07 -8.96
C GLY A 54 13.69 7.60 -7.54
N GLY A 55 14.43 8.10 -6.56
CA GLY A 55 14.26 7.67 -5.17
C GLY A 55 14.74 6.24 -4.95
N THR A 56 14.08 5.53 -4.03
CA THR A 56 14.43 4.16 -3.65
C THR A 56 13.80 3.17 -4.62
N THR A 57 14.61 2.25 -5.15
CA THR A 57 14.10 1.20 -6.06
C THR A 57 13.50 0.04 -5.29
N ALA A 58 12.65 -0.73 -5.97
CA ALA A 58 12.04 -1.94 -5.43
C ALA A 58 11.85 -2.96 -6.54
N THR A 59 11.82 -4.25 -6.18
CA THR A 59 11.53 -5.34 -7.12
C THR A 59 10.17 -5.96 -6.90
N ASP A 60 9.57 -5.71 -5.74
CA ASP A 60 8.25 -6.26 -5.41
C ASP A 60 7.50 -5.32 -4.49
N TYR A 61 6.19 -5.55 -4.39
CA TYR A 61 5.27 -4.73 -3.61
C TYR A 61 4.14 -5.61 -3.12
N ASP A 62 3.73 -5.41 -1.88
CA ASP A 62 2.55 -6.08 -1.35
C ASP A 62 1.89 -5.21 -0.28
N ILE A 63 0.66 -5.56 0.07
CA ILE A 63 -0.11 -4.85 1.08
C ILE A 63 -0.68 -5.87 2.06
N VAL A 64 -0.53 -5.60 3.35
CA VAL A 64 -1.21 -6.36 4.40
C VAL A 64 -2.40 -5.55 4.86
N VAL A 65 -3.57 -6.19 4.93
CA VAL A 65 -4.79 -5.60 5.48
C VAL A 65 -5.41 -6.54 6.50
N SER A 66 -6.00 -5.98 7.54
CA SER A 66 -6.81 -6.72 8.50
C SER A 66 -7.71 -5.78 9.26
N GLN A 67 -8.85 -6.29 9.71
CA GLN A 67 -9.76 -5.57 10.59
C GLN A 67 -9.44 -5.84 12.07
N ASP A 68 -8.58 -6.83 12.35
CA ASP A 68 -8.11 -7.19 13.67
C ASP A 68 -6.64 -6.77 13.80
N ARG A 69 -6.36 -5.90 14.79
CA ARG A 69 -5.02 -5.38 14.99
C ARG A 69 -4.00 -6.46 15.32
N ALA A 70 -4.37 -7.48 16.11
CA ALA A 70 -3.47 -8.58 16.44
C ALA A 70 -3.14 -9.43 15.19
N ASP A 71 -4.14 -9.74 14.37
CA ASP A 71 -3.95 -10.46 13.11
C ASP A 71 -3.10 -9.63 12.15
N PHE A 72 -3.35 -8.32 12.07
CA PHE A 72 -2.56 -7.40 11.26
C PHE A 72 -1.07 -7.48 11.62
N THR A 73 -0.75 -7.43 12.92
CA THR A 73 0.64 -7.53 13.40
C THR A 73 1.29 -8.85 13.00
N ILE A 74 0.58 -9.96 13.12
CA ILE A 74 1.08 -11.27 12.74
C ILE A 74 1.39 -11.32 11.24
N LYS A 75 0.48 -10.80 10.41
CA LYS A 75 0.67 -10.78 8.95
C LYS A 75 1.81 -9.87 8.53
N CYS A 76 1.97 -8.72 9.18
CA CYS A 76 3.10 -7.81 8.91
C CYS A 76 4.44 -8.48 9.26
N ASN A 77 4.52 -9.17 10.39
CA ASN A 77 5.73 -9.87 10.78
C ASN A 77 6.07 -11.01 9.81
N ALA A 78 5.06 -11.67 9.25
CA ALA A 78 5.27 -12.69 8.22
C ALA A 78 5.89 -12.08 6.95
N LYS A 79 5.48 -10.86 6.57
CA LYS A 79 6.09 -10.16 5.44
C LYS A 79 7.54 -9.81 5.70
N ILE A 80 7.87 -9.35 6.89
CA ILE A 80 9.27 -9.07 7.27
C ILE A 80 10.12 -10.34 7.19
N THR A 81 9.60 -11.45 7.69
CA THR A 81 10.28 -12.75 7.58
C THR A 81 10.51 -13.15 6.12
N ALA A 82 9.58 -12.83 5.23
CA ALA A 82 9.70 -13.12 3.80
C ALA A 82 10.63 -12.16 3.05
N GLY A 83 11.24 -11.18 3.74
CA GLY A 83 12.22 -10.28 3.14
C GLY A 83 11.65 -8.93 2.70
N PHE A 84 10.39 -8.66 2.97
CA PHE A 84 9.80 -7.34 2.71
C PHE A 84 10.14 -6.36 3.83
N VAL A 85 10.13 -5.08 3.49
CA VAL A 85 10.27 -4.00 4.47
C VAL A 85 9.04 -3.10 4.41
N PRO A 86 8.60 -2.56 5.56
CA PRO A 86 7.46 -1.64 5.57
C PRO A 86 7.77 -0.39 4.75
N LEU A 87 6.78 0.06 4.00
CA LEU A 87 6.87 1.29 3.21
C LEU A 87 5.95 2.34 3.82
N GLY A 88 6.53 3.36 4.45
CA GLY A 88 5.78 4.45 5.03
C GLY A 88 4.93 4.03 6.23
N ASP A 89 3.99 4.87 6.58
CA ASP A 89 3.14 4.67 7.75
C ASP A 89 1.96 3.75 7.44
N MET A 90 1.44 3.12 8.50
CA MET A 90 0.21 2.34 8.44
C MET A 90 -0.98 3.26 8.18
N SER A 91 -1.88 2.82 7.32
CA SER A 91 -3.15 3.48 7.08
C SER A 91 -4.26 2.81 7.89
N VAL A 92 -5.16 3.61 8.42
CA VAL A 92 -6.36 3.11 9.12
C VAL A 92 -7.57 3.72 8.42
N ILE A 93 -8.47 2.85 7.95
CA ILE A 93 -9.67 3.27 7.24
C ILE A 93 -10.89 2.79 8.00
N GLN A 94 -11.87 3.66 8.14
CA GLN A 94 -13.17 3.28 8.67
C GLN A 94 -14.03 2.77 7.51
N LEU A 95 -14.31 1.46 7.50
CA LEU A 95 -15.07 0.82 6.42
C LEU A 95 -16.55 1.11 6.49
N THR A 96 -17.09 1.24 7.72
CA THR A 96 -18.49 1.52 7.98
C THR A 96 -18.56 2.60 9.04
N PRO A 97 -19.33 3.67 8.85
CA PRO A 97 -19.41 4.75 9.83
C PRO A 97 -19.65 4.24 11.25
N GLY A 98 -18.71 4.57 12.15
CA GLY A 98 -18.78 4.26 13.56
C GLY A 98 -18.57 2.80 13.95
N ARG A 99 -18.22 1.89 13.01
CA ARG A 99 -18.26 0.45 13.28
C ARG A 99 -16.95 -0.27 13.02
N MET A 100 -16.49 -0.29 11.77
CA MET A 100 -15.38 -1.17 11.36
C MET A 100 -14.21 -0.34 10.89
N VAL A 101 -13.01 -0.77 11.27
CA VAL A 101 -11.77 -0.18 10.76
C VAL A 101 -10.97 -1.26 10.04
N GLU A 102 -10.18 -0.83 9.07
CA GLU A 102 -9.22 -1.68 8.38
C GLU A 102 -7.84 -1.07 8.55
N TYR A 103 -6.90 -1.90 8.98
CA TYR A 103 -5.49 -1.53 9.05
C TYR A 103 -4.81 -1.98 7.78
N ALA A 104 -4.01 -1.13 7.18
CA ALA A 104 -3.31 -1.43 5.94
C ALA A 104 -1.88 -0.94 6.00
N GLN A 105 -0.94 -1.77 5.54
CA GLN A 105 0.48 -1.44 5.48
C GLN A 105 1.04 -1.91 4.15
N ALA A 106 1.67 -1.00 3.42
CA ALA A 106 2.40 -1.34 2.21
C ALA A 106 3.79 -1.86 2.56
N PHE A 107 4.28 -2.77 1.73
CA PHE A 107 5.60 -3.38 1.86
C PHE A 107 6.30 -3.42 0.52
N THR A 108 7.60 -3.26 0.54
CA THR A 108 8.43 -3.41 -0.67
C THR A 108 9.54 -4.40 -0.42
N LYS A 109 10.12 -4.89 -1.51
CA LYS A 109 11.29 -5.75 -1.50
C LYS A 109 12.34 -5.15 -2.43
N ALA A 110 13.56 -5.11 -1.94
CA ALA A 110 14.67 -4.54 -2.71
C ALA A 110 15.04 -5.39 -3.92
#